data_7bce2e273f1f184746952ce4c503bed8
#
_entry.id   7bce2e273f1f184746952ce4c503bed8
#
_cell.length_a   1.000
_cell.length_b   1.000
_cell.length_c   1.000
_cell.angle_alpha   90.00
_cell.angle_beta   90.00
_cell.angle_gamma   90.00
#
_symmetry.space_group_name_H-M   'P 1'
#
loop_
_entity.id
_entity.type
_entity.pdbx_description
1 polymer ?
#
loop_
_entity_poly.entity_id
_entity_poly.type
_entity_poly.pdbx_seq_one_letter_code
_entity_poly.pdbx_strand_id
1 'polypeptide(L)'
;ISDPGFLLVRTCVEAGVEVETLPGATAFVPALVNSGFPCDRFCFEGFLPQKKGRQSRLEALKDETRTIVFYESPHRLLKALVQMAKCFGEDRQASVCREISKLHEESVRGTLKEVIAHFQEHDPKGEFVIVLAGCEPVAKSKKTQREREEE
;
A
#
# COMPACT_ATOMS: atom_id res chain seq x y z
N ILE A 1 2.80 14.49 -4.71
CA ILE A 1 2.18 13.15 -4.82
C ILE A 1 0.95 13.17 -3.95
N SER A 2 -0.18 12.77 -4.51
CA SER A 2 -1.52 12.88 -3.92
C SER A 2 -1.99 14.31 -3.60
N ASP A 3 -1.39 15.30 -4.23
CA ASP A 3 -1.75 16.71 -4.19
C ASP A 3 -2.01 17.25 -5.61
N PRO A 4 -2.75 18.36 -5.77
CA PRO A 4 -2.89 19.01 -7.04
C PRO A 4 -1.51 19.58 -7.49
N GLY A 5 -1.16 19.37 -8.73
CA GLY A 5 0.13 19.84 -9.29
C GLY A 5 0.45 19.14 -10.60
N PHE A 6 -0.10 17.96 -10.82
CA PHE A 6 0.14 17.19 -12.03
C PHE A 6 -0.18 17.98 -13.31
N LEU A 7 -1.35 18.61 -13.38
CA LEU A 7 -1.78 19.39 -14.55
C LEU A 7 -0.87 20.58 -14.82
N LEU A 8 -0.45 21.29 -13.76
CA LEU A 8 0.46 22.42 -13.88
C LEU A 8 1.81 21.99 -14.46
N VAL A 9 2.42 20.97 -13.86
CA VAL A 9 3.70 20.43 -14.34
C VAL A 9 3.60 19.93 -15.78
N ARG A 10 2.55 19.19 -16.08
CA ARG A 10 2.29 18.72 -17.44
C ARG A 10 2.19 19.84 -18.46
N THR A 11 1.40 20.89 -18.13
CA THR A 11 1.24 22.05 -19.03
C THR A 11 2.55 22.79 -19.24
N CYS A 12 3.36 22.95 -18.18
CA CYS A 12 4.68 23.55 -18.29
C CYS A 12 5.60 22.72 -19.22
N VAL A 13 5.65 21.43 -19.02
CA VAL A 13 6.46 20.53 -19.87
C VAL A 13 6.01 20.57 -21.34
N GLU A 14 4.70 20.51 -21.60
CA GLU A 14 4.13 20.61 -22.96
C GLU A 14 4.42 21.97 -23.60
N ALA A 15 4.49 23.04 -22.82
CA ALA A 15 4.82 24.40 -23.29
C ALA A 15 6.34 24.67 -23.37
N GLY A 16 7.19 23.71 -23.05
CA GLY A 16 8.65 23.89 -23.05
C GLY A 16 9.15 24.80 -21.92
N VAL A 17 8.36 25.03 -20.87
CA VAL A 17 8.75 25.77 -19.68
C VAL A 17 9.55 24.85 -18.76
N GLU A 18 10.70 25.31 -18.31
CA GLU A 18 11.53 24.57 -17.38
C GLU A 18 10.82 24.37 -16.03
N VAL A 19 10.86 23.14 -15.51
CA VAL A 19 10.27 22.77 -14.22
C VAL A 19 11.37 22.26 -13.31
N GLU A 20 11.59 22.98 -12.20
CA GLU A 20 12.50 22.58 -11.15
C GLU A 20 11.71 21.98 -9.97
N THR A 21 12.03 20.73 -9.61
CA THR A 21 11.40 20.05 -8.48
C THR A 21 12.41 19.86 -7.37
N LEU A 22 12.13 20.46 -6.22
CA LEU A 22 12.99 20.33 -5.04
C LEU A 22 12.70 19.03 -4.29
N PRO A 23 13.72 18.36 -3.71
CA PRO A 23 13.51 17.28 -2.79
C PRO A 23 12.64 17.70 -1.60
N GLY A 24 11.71 16.87 -1.20
CA GLY A 24 10.80 17.16 -0.09
C GLY A 24 10.33 15.91 0.62
N ALA A 25 9.81 16.09 1.84
CA ALA A 25 9.27 15.01 2.64
C ALA A 25 8.00 14.43 2.03
N THR A 26 7.86 13.10 2.10
CA THR A 26 6.65 12.36 1.74
C THR A 26 6.30 11.39 2.85
N ALA A 27 5.02 11.17 3.14
CA ALA A 27 4.62 10.26 4.21
C ALA A 27 4.82 8.79 3.83
N PHE A 28 4.65 8.43 2.56
CA PHE A 28 4.71 7.03 2.12
C PHE A 28 6.10 6.43 2.20
N VAL A 29 7.17 7.21 2.01
CA VAL A 29 8.55 6.69 2.06
C VAL A 29 8.91 6.19 3.46
N PRO A 30 8.80 7.00 4.54
CA PRO A 30 9.07 6.49 5.89
C PRO A 30 8.12 5.37 6.31
N ALA A 31 6.85 5.39 5.91
CA ALA A 31 5.91 4.31 6.18
C ALA A 31 6.35 2.99 5.53
N LEU A 32 6.76 3.05 4.26
CA LEU A 32 7.28 1.90 3.53
C LEU A 32 8.53 1.33 4.19
N VAL A 33 9.49 2.18 4.54
CA VAL A 33 10.73 1.76 5.22
C VAL A 33 10.42 1.16 6.59
N ASN A 34 9.57 1.79 7.38
CA ASN A 34 9.18 1.35 8.73
C ASN A 34 8.32 0.08 8.71
N SER A 35 7.74 -0.31 7.58
CA SER A 35 6.96 -1.54 7.47
C SER A 35 7.80 -2.79 7.70
N GLY A 36 9.09 -2.74 7.36
CA GLY A 36 9.98 -3.90 7.35
C GLY A 36 9.75 -4.84 6.15
N PHE A 37 8.88 -4.47 5.21
CA PHE A 37 8.68 -5.23 3.97
C PHE A 37 9.68 -4.82 2.89
N PRO A 38 9.89 -5.65 1.84
CA PRO A 38 10.74 -5.28 0.73
C PRO A 38 10.34 -3.92 0.13
N CYS A 39 11.29 -3.02 -0.02
CA CYS A 39 11.04 -1.64 -0.46
C CYS A 39 11.85 -1.24 -1.70
N ASP A 40 12.60 -2.15 -2.29
CA ASP A 40 13.34 -1.96 -3.54
C ASP A 40 12.40 -1.83 -4.75
N ARG A 41 11.26 -2.52 -4.70
CA ARG A 41 10.19 -2.47 -5.71
C ARG A 41 8.84 -2.49 -5.00
N PHE A 42 8.01 -1.50 -5.25
CA PHE A 42 6.72 -1.35 -4.60
C PHE A 42 5.69 -0.70 -5.53
N CYS A 43 4.42 -0.84 -5.17
CA CYS A 43 3.30 -0.16 -5.82
C CYS A 43 2.77 0.93 -4.90
N PHE A 44 2.73 2.18 -5.38
CA PHE A 44 2.06 3.27 -4.69
C PHE A 44 0.67 3.47 -5.29
N GLU A 45 -0.36 3.21 -4.50
CA GLU A 45 -1.76 3.30 -4.90
C GLU A 45 -2.43 4.61 -4.43
N GLY A 46 -1.86 5.26 -3.41
CA GLY A 46 -2.46 6.45 -2.82
C GLY A 46 -3.84 6.16 -2.24
N PHE A 47 -4.78 7.05 -2.43
CA PHE A 47 -6.16 6.87 -1.99
C PHE A 47 -6.94 5.99 -2.96
N LEU A 48 -7.53 4.92 -2.46
CA LEU A 48 -8.46 4.10 -3.25
C LEU A 48 -9.71 4.92 -3.65
N PRO A 49 -10.33 4.61 -4.80
CA PRO A 49 -11.59 5.22 -5.18
C PRO A 49 -12.63 5.10 -4.04
N GLN A 50 -13.41 6.17 -3.81
CA GLN A 50 -14.35 6.18 -2.68
C GLN A 50 -15.56 5.27 -2.88
N LYS A 51 -16.02 5.12 -4.12
CA LYS A 51 -17.23 4.34 -4.49
C LYS A 51 -16.94 3.46 -5.71
N LYS A 52 -17.26 3.96 -6.91
CA LYS A 52 -17.11 3.22 -8.17
C LYS A 52 -15.64 2.90 -8.43
N GLY A 53 -15.36 1.66 -8.77
CA GLY A 53 -14.01 1.20 -9.11
C GLY A 53 -13.15 0.74 -7.92
N ARG A 54 -13.60 0.94 -6.67
CA ARG A 54 -12.84 0.54 -5.47
C ARG A 54 -12.62 -0.96 -5.40
N GLN A 55 -13.68 -1.75 -5.54
CA GLN A 55 -13.60 -3.21 -5.51
C GLN A 55 -12.75 -3.74 -6.67
N SER A 56 -12.97 -3.24 -7.88
CA SER A 56 -12.18 -3.63 -9.05
C SER A 56 -10.70 -3.33 -8.88
N ARG A 57 -10.36 -2.20 -8.21
CA ARG A 57 -8.96 -1.87 -7.93
C ARG A 57 -8.34 -2.83 -6.93
N LEU A 58 -9.03 -3.17 -5.86
CA LEU A 58 -8.56 -4.16 -4.89
C LEU A 58 -8.37 -5.53 -5.54
N GLU A 59 -9.33 -5.98 -6.35
CA GLU A 59 -9.21 -7.25 -7.08
C GLU A 59 -8.01 -7.28 -8.03
N ALA A 60 -7.73 -6.18 -8.72
CA ALA A 60 -6.57 -6.08 -9.60
C ALA A 60 -5.22 -6.16 -8.87
N LEU A 61 -5.20 -5.86 -7.56
CA LEU A 61 -4.01 -5.91 -6.71
C LEU A 61 -3.87 -7.23 -5.93
N LYS A 62 -4.84 -8.14 -6.06
CA LYS A 62 -4.89 -9.37 -5.26
C LYS A 62 -3.62 -10.20 -5.37
N ASP A 63 -3.09 -10.33 -6.58
CA ASP A 63 -1.92 -11.15 -6.90
C ASP A 63 -0.63 -10.33 -7.03
N GLU A 64 -0.64 -9.06 -6.60
CA GLU A 64 0.55 -8.20 -6.62
C GLU A 64 1.61 -8.75 -5.66
N THR A 65 2.78 -9.04 -6.19
CA THR A 65 3.91 -9.61 -5.43
C THR A 65 4.81 -8.56 -4.77
N ARG A 66 4.71 -7.32 -5.20
CA ARG A 66 5.43 -6.20 -4.60
C ARG A 66 4.69 -5.66 -3.39
N THR A 67 5.41 -5.00 -2.50
CA THR A 67 4.81 -4.23 -1.40
C THR A 67 3.88 -3.15 -1.97
N ILE A 68 2.69 -2.98 -1.37
CA ILE A 68 1.67 -2.04 -1.83
C ILE A 68 1.45 -0.97 -0.75
N VAL A 69 1.41 0.28 -1.16
CA VAL A 69 1.25 1.43 -0.25
C VAL A 69 -0.01 2.21 -0.59
N PHE A 70 -0.85 2.45 0.43
CA PHE A 70 -2.07 3.24 0.32
C PHE A 70 -2.06 4.40 1.31
N TYR A 71 -2.74 5.48 0.94
CA TYR A 71 -3.18 6.51 1.87
C TYR A 71 -4.64 6.26 2.26
N GLU A 72 -4.98 6.53 3.50
CA GLU A 72 -6.36 6.45 3.95
C GLU A 72 -6.69 7.49 5.04
N SER A 73 -7.93 7.93 5.04
CA SER A 73 -8.44 8.82 6.07
C SER A 73 -8.88 8.05 7.32
N PRO A 74 -8.86 8.68 8.51
CA PRO A 74 -9.28 8.02 9.73
C PRO A 74 -10.73 7.51 9.65
N HIS A 75 -11.61 8.24 8.97
CA HIS A 75 -13.03 7.88 8.83
C HIS A 75 -13.28 6.62 7.98
N ARG A 76 -12.31 6.22 7.17
CA ARG A 76 -12.42 5.08 6.26
C ARG A 76 -11.44 3.95 6.56
N LEU A 77 -10.50 4.17 7.48
CA LEU A 77 -9.41 3.22 7.76
C LEU A 77 -9.95 1.82 8.06
N LEU A 78 -10.82 1.69 9.05
CA LEU A 78 -11.31 0.37 9.47
C LEU A 78 -12.09 -0.32 8.34
N LYS A 79 -12.94 0.41 7.63
CA LYS A 79 -13.66 -0.13 6.47
C LYS A 79 -12.71 -0.57 5.36
N ALA A 80 -11.65 0.20 5.10
CA ALA A 80 -10.64 -0.14 4.10
C ALA A 80 -9.89 -1.42 4.49
N LEU A 81 -9.43 -1.54 5.73
CA LEU A 81 -8.74 -2.73 6.22
C LEU A 81 -9.61 -3.99 6.14
N VAL A 82 -10.90 -3.89 6.50
CA VAL A 82 -11.85 -5.00 6.36
C VAL A 82 -12.04 -5.42 4.89
N GLN A 83 -12.14 -4.45 3.97
CA GLN A 83 -12.23 -4.74 2.54
C GLN A 83 -10.94 -5.39 2.02
N MET A 84 -9.77 -4.91 2.48
CA MET A 84 -8.48 -5.50 2.14
C MET A 84 -8.37 -6.94 2.66
N ALA A 85 -8.79 -7.21 3.89
CA ALA A 85 -8.79 -8.56 4.45
C ALA A 85 -9.68 -9.53 3.66
N LYS A 86 -10.84 -9.08 3.20
CA LYS A 86 -11.72 -9.89 2.34
C LYS A 86 -11.10 -10.20 0.97
N CYS A 87 -10.34 -9.25 0.41
CA CYS A 87 -9.73 -9.39 -0.92
C CYS A 87 -8.40 -10.12 -0.88
N PHE A 88 -7.52 -9.77 0.06
CA PHE A 88 -6.14 -10.26 0.12
C PHE A 88 -5.93 -11.41 1.12
N GLY A 89 -6.92 -11.68 1.98
CA GLY A 89 -6.85 -12.64 3.06
C GLY A 89 -6.52 -11.98 4.41
N GLU A 90 -7.09 -12.51 5.49
CA GLU A 90 -6.92 -12.01 6.85
C GLU A 90 -5.48 -12.16 7.37
N ASP A 91 -4.74 -13.12 6.85
CA ASP A 91 -3.35 -13.42 7.25
C ASP A 91 -2.32 -12.57 6.48
N ARG A 92 -2.74 -11.75 5.51
CA ARG A 92 -1.83 -10.85 4.79
C ARG A 92 -1.17 -9.89 5.76
N GLN A 93 0.15 -9.82 5.72
CA GLN A 93 0.92 -8.93 6.60
C GLN A 93 0.70 -7.47 6.20
N ALA A 94 0.51 -6.64 7.20
CA ALA A 94 0.26 -5.21 7.07
C ALA A 94 1.05 -4.39 8.08
N SER A 95 1.35 -3.17 7.72
CA SER A 95 1.86 -2.13 8.62
C SER A 95 1.05 -0.87 8.39
N VAL A 96 0.41 -0.37 9.44
CA VAL A 96 -0.37 0.86 9.39
C VAL A 96 0.33 1.92 10.20
N CYS A 97 0.82 2.95 9.52
CA CYS A 97 1.49 4.10 10.13
C CYS A 97 0.51 5.25 10.28
N ARG A 98 0.49 5.83 11.46
CA ARG A 98 -0.34 6.96 11.85
C ARG A 98 0.54 8.17 12.13
N GLU A 99 0.12 9.35 11.68
CA GLU A 99 0.70 10.64 12.08
C GLU A 99 2.24 10.69 11.96
N ILE A 100 2.79 10.19 10.86
CA ILE A 100 4.24 10.12 10.60
C ILE A 100 4.89 11.49 10.79
N SER A 101 6.01 11.53 11.51
CA SER A 101 6.79 12.72 11.87
C SER A 101 6.06 13.71 12.77
N LYS A 102 4.96 13.30 13.40
CA LYS A 102 4.19 14.11 14.35
C LYS A 102 4.24 13.52 15.76
N LEU A 103 3.73 14.28 16.74
CA LEU A 103 3.76 13.92 18.16
C LEU A 103 3.10 12.55 18.47
N HIS A 104 2.06 12.21 17.72
CA HIS A 104 1.30 10.98 17.93
C HIS A 104 1.60 9.93 16.86
N GLU A 105 2.84 9.90 16.37
CA GLU A 105 3.29 8.86 15.44
C GLU A 105 3.18 7.48 16.07
N GLU A 106 2.59 6.55 15.33
CA GLU A 106 2.40 5.17 15.72
C GLU A 106 2.53 4.26 14.50
N SER A 107 3.07 3.07 14.69
CA SER A 107 3.10 2.02 13.67
C SER A 107 2.57 0.72 14.23
N VAL A 108 1.44 0.26 13.69
CA VAL A 108 0.79 -1.00 14.05
C VAL A 108 1.09 -2.04 12.98
N ARG A 109 1.74 -3.13 13.36
CA ARG A 109 2.18 -4.21 12.45
C ARG A 109 1.56 -5.54 12.85
N GLY A 110 1.31 -6.38 11.87
CA GLY A 110 0.77 -7.72 12.06
C GLY A 110 -0.02 -8.17 10.84
N THR A 111 -0.78 -9.23 10.99
CA THR A 111 -1.76 -9.64 9.99
C THR A 111 -2.88 -8.60 9.87
N LEU A 112 -3.57 -8.56 8.73
CA LEU A 112 -4.74 -7.68 8.58
C LEU A 112 -5.77 -7.92 9.68
N LYS A 113 -5.96 -9.17 10.11
CA LYS A 113 -6.84 -9.52 11.24
C LYS A 113 -6.41 -8.83 12.55
N GLU A 114 -5.14 -8.88 12.90
CA GLU A 114 -4.60 -8.27 14.12
C GLU A 114 -4.67 -6.75 14.06
N VAL A 115 -4.34 -6.16 12.90
CA VAL A 115 -4.42 -4.70 12.70
C VAL A 115 -5.86 -4.20 12.77
N ILE A 116 -6.82 -4.95 12.21
CA ILE A 116 -8.25 -4.64 12.31
C ILE A 116 -8.70 -4.67 13.77
N ALA A 117 -8.31 -5.70 14.52
CA ALA A 117 -8.66 -5.81 15.94
C ALA A 117 -8.13 -4.61 16.76
N HIS A 118 -6.89 -4.19 16.50
CA HIS A 118 -6.31 -3.00 17.13
C HIS A 118 -7.16 -1.75 16.88
N PHE A 119 -7.55 -1.47 15.65
CA PHE A 119 -8.33 -0.28 15.30
C PHE A 119 -9.83 -0.39 15.61
N GLN A 120 -10.33 -1.56 15.96
CA GLN A 120 -11.65 -1.72 16.55
C GLN A 120 -11.68 -1.29 18.02
N GLU A 121 -10.57 -1.47 18.74
CA GLU A 121 -10.41 -1.08 20.14
C GLU A 121 -9.92 0.37 20.29
N HIS A 122 -9.20 0.89 19.30
CA HIS A 122 -8.59 2.22 19.33
C HIS A 122 -9.12 3.06 18.16
N ASP A 123 -9.95 4.04 18.48
CA ASP A 123 -10.56 4.91 17.47
C ASP A 123 -9.52 5.60 16.57
N PRO A 124 -9.55 5.39 15.24
CA PRO A 124 -8.55 5.96 14.33
C PRO A 124 -8.63 7.49 14.28
N LYS A 125 -7.52 8.18 14.55
CA LYS A 125 -7.39 9.64 14.46
C LYS A 125 -6.13 10.03 13.73
N GLY A 126 -6.18 11.09 12.95
CA GLY A 126 -5.06 11.61 12.20
C GLY A 126 -4.96 11.04 10.78
N GLU A 127 -3.77 11.06 10.21
CA GLU A 127 -3.49 10.63 8.84
C GLU A 127 -2.81 9.26 8.84
N PHE A 128 -3.20 8.43 7.90
CA PHE A 128 -2.76 7.02 7.84
C PHE A 128 -2.10 6.67 6.52
N VAL A 129 -1.05 5.87 6.62
CA VAL A 129 -0.45 5.14 5.50
C VAL A 129 -0.57 3.65 5.79
N ILE A 130 -1.18 2.90 4.88
CA ILE A 130 -1.30 1.45 4.95
C ILE A 130 -0.25 0.84 4.01
N VAL A 131 0.57 -0.05 4.54
CA VAL A 131 1.55 -0.82 3.76
C VAL A 131 1.20 -2.29 3.86
N LEU A 132 0.97 -2.94 2.72
CA LEU A 132 0.71 -4.37 2.64
C LEU A 132 1.90 -5.10 2.06
N ALA A 133 2.25 -6.24 2.64
CA ALA A 133 3.18 -7.16 2.02
C ALA A 133 2.63 -7.66 0.69
N GLY A 134 3.49 -7.89 -0.28
CA GLY A 134 3.12 -8.53 -1.54
C GLY A 134 2.57 -9.94 -1.32
N CYS A 135 1.87 -10.44 -2.34
CA CYS A 135 1.46 -11.83 -2.38
C CYS A 135 2.70 -12.74 -2.49
N GLU A 136 2.74 -13.83 -1.73
CA GLU A 136 3.78 -14.84 -1.94
C GLU A 136 3.60 -15.45 -3.35
N PRO A 137 4.68 -15.55 -4.15
CA PRO A 137 4.59 -16.20 -5.44
C PRO A 137 4.08 -17.62 -5.24
N VAL A 138 2.99 -18.00 -5.92
CA VAL A 138 2.57 -19.39 -5.96
C VAL A 138 3.76 -20.20 -6.46
N ALA A 139 4.35 -21.01 -5.60
CA ALA A 139 5.47 -21.88 -5.97
C ALA A 139 5.00 -22.69 -7.19
N LYS A 140 5.57 -22.43 -8.36
CA LYS A 140 5.40 -23.30 -9.51
C LYS A 140 5.87 -24.66 -9.03
N SER A 141 4.95 -25.61 -8.91
CA SER A 141 5.29 -26.99 -8.57
C SER A 141 6.48 -27.38 -9.45
N LYS A 142 7.60 -27.69 -8.82
CA LYS A 142 8.76 -28.22 -9.52
C LYS A 142 8.25 -29.49 -10.21
N LYS A 143 7.94 -29.39 -11.50
CA LYS A 143 7.86 -30.59 -12.34
C LYS A 143 9.20 -31.28 -12.18
N THR A 144 9.11 -32.47 -11.67
CA THR A 144 10.20 -33.32 -11.27
C THR A 144 11.17 -33.45 -12.43
N GLN A 145 12.46 -33.16 -12.19
CA GLN A 145 13.58 -33.39 -13.11
C GLN A 145 13.74 -34.86 -13.55
N ARG A 146 12.82 -35.74 -13.12
CA ARG A 146 12.83 -37.17 -13.45
C ARG A 146 12.25 -37.53 -14.82
N GLU A 147 11.56 -36.58 -15.49
CA GLU A 147 10.98 -36.85 -16.82
C GLU A 147 11.88 -36.41 -17.99
N ARG A 148 13.12 -35.94 -17.71
CA ARG A 148 14.10 -35.58 -18.75
C ARG A 148 15.27 -36.56 -18.91
N GLU A 149 15.29 -37.63 -18.15
CA GLU A 149 16.34 -38.65 -18.25
C GLU A 149 15.82 -39.98 -18.87
N GLU A 150 14.57 -39.98 -19.36
CA GLU A 150 13.96 -41.15 -20.02
C GLU A 150 13.55 -40.92 -21.49
N GLU A 151 14.12 -39.87 -22.16
CA GLU A 151 14.03 -39.75 -23.62
C GLU A 151 15.46 -39.86 -24.22
#